data_7eaa2cd653761a2c4f307c130c9b655c
#
_entry.id   7eaa2cd653761a2c4f307c130c9b655c
#
_cell.length_a   1.000
_cell.length_b   1.000
_cell.length_c   1.000
_cell.angle_alpha   90.00
_cell.angle_beta   90.00
_cell.angle_gamma   90.00
#
_symmetry.space_group_name_H-M   'P 1'
#
loop_
_entity.id
_entity.type
_entity.pdbx_description
1 polymer ?
#
loop_
_entity_poly.entity_id
_entity_poly.type
_entity_poly.pdbx_seq_one_letter_code
_entity_poly.pdbx_strand_id
1 'polypeptide(L)'
;MTKILLIKTGAAGDVVRTTVLLNALQGSITWVIDSRYEPILPTRHPNLHRVVALDHAQATLEHEIFDHTISLEEDVTCALLASKIPTKKITGIYLENKRLVYTNDAAGWYDMSLVSALGAVAANEVKKQNTLTFQQLLLNMFGLSFNGEPYCIYRNNQIKAEQRIIGIETRVGARWPNKGWSGYPALINKLQQLGYTCRLLEQRNNISEYLDDIAGCAFLISGDTLAMHVAMAYHIPSIAIFNCTSPAEIYDYGTLRKIISPQLNQAFYKTHFSQAVIDSISVEEVYAAFLQHTAINSLQKA
;
A
#
# COMPACT_ATOMS: atom_id res chain seq x y z
N MET A 1 -8.46 -26.04 -11.90
CA MET A 1 -8.32 -24.75 -11.20
C MET A 1 -7.24 -23.96 -11.91
N THR A 2 -7.47 -22.68 -12.23
CA THR A 2 -6.51 -21.82 -12.93
C THR A 2 -5.26 -21.64 -12.08
N LYS A 3 -4.07 -21.94 -12.64
CA LYS A 3 -2.79 -21.73 -11.96
C LYS A 3 -2.27 -20.32 -12.25
N ILE A 4 -2.14 -19.50 -11.22
CA ILE A 4 -1.71 -18.11 -11.33
C ILE A 4 -0.34 -17.94 -10.66
N LEU A 5 0.61 -17.35 -11.37
CA LEU A 5 1.86 -16.85 -10.81
C LEU A 5 1.72 -15.34 -10.59
N LEU A 6 1.79 -14.90 -9.33
CA LEU A 6 1.80 -13.48 -8.97
C LEU A 6 3.21 -13.08 -8.52
N ILE A 7 3.82 -12.14 -9.23
CA ILE A 7 5.14 -11.57 -8.92
C ILE A 7 4.93 -10.17 -8.36
N LYS A 8 4.98 -10.04 -7.04
CA LYS A 8 4.97 -8.77 -6.31
C LYS A 8 5.86 -8.92 -5.09
N THR A 9 7.05 -8.32 -5.13
CA THR A 9 8.13 -8.59 -4.20
C THR A 9 8.30 -7.51 -3.12
N GLY A 10 7.89 -6.28 -3.38
CA GLY A 10 7.99 -5.10 -2.48
C GLY A 10 7.32 -3.89 -3.14
N ALA A 11 7.35 -2.68 -2.63
CA ALA A 11 7.58 -2.30 -1.24
C ALA A 11 6.45 -2.84 -0.34
N ALA A 12 6.68 -2.90 1.00
CA ALA A 12 5.73 -3.50 1.94
C ALA A 12 4.29 -2.98 1.81
N GLY A 13 4.11 -1.66 1.64
CA GLY A 13 2.78 -1.05 1.42
C GLY A 13 2.12 -1.52 0.13
N ASP A 14 2.90 -1.73 -0.94
CA ASP A 14 2.38 -2.25 -2.21
C ASP A 14 2.05 -3.74 -2.12
N VAL A 15 2.78 -4.51 -1.31
CA VAL A 15 2.41 -5.89 -1.00
C VAL A 15 1.04 -5.92 -0.31
N VAL A 16 0.82 -5.10 0.74
CA VAL A 16 -0.47 -5.01 1.44
C VAL A 16 -1.61 -4.74 0.46
N ARG A 17 -1.51 -3.69 -0.35
CA ARG A 17 -2.61 -3.30 -1.27
C ARG A 17 -2.80 -4.29 -2.43
N THR A 18 -1.77 -5.05 -2.81
CA THR A 18 -1.89 -6.11 -3.82
C THR A 18 -2.64 -7.35 -3.30
N THR A 19 -2.72 -7.54 -1.98
CA THR A 19 -3.47 -8.67 -1.39
C THR A 19 -4.95 -8.68 -1.76
N VAL A 20 -5.52 -7.57 -2.24
CA VAL A 20 -6.88 -7.52 -2.78
C VAL A 20 -7.10 -8.56 -3.89
N LEU A 21 -6.06 -8.91 -4.65
CA LEU A 21 -6.12 -9.94 -5.69
C LEU A 21 -6.45 -11.32 -5.14
N LEU A 22 -6.12 -11.61 -3.89
CA LEU A 22 -6.48 -12.90 -3.26
C LEU A 22 -8.00 -13.06 -3.16
N ASN A 23 -8.73 -11.95 -2.96
CA ASN A 23 -10.20 -11.96 -2.90
C ASN A 23 -10.86 -11.82 -4.29
N ALA A 24 -10.21 -11.14 -5.22
CA ALA A 24 -10.79 -10.82 -6.53
C ALA A 24 -10.57 -11.93 -7.57
N LEU A 25 -9.43 -12.62 -7.53
CA LEU A 25 -9.09 -13.64 -8.52
C LEU A 25 -9.52 -15.05 -8.07
N GLN A 26 -10.04 -15.83 -9.03
CA GLN A 26 -10.39 -17.23 -8.81
C GLN A 26 -9.27 -18.12 -9.36
N GLY A 27 -8.56 -18.83 -8.48
CA GLY A 27 -7.47 -19.70 -8.93
C GLY A 27 -6.56 -20.15 -7.79
N SER A 28 -5.53 -20.91 -8.16
CA SER A 28 -4.44 -21.33 -7.27
C SER A 28 -3.27 -20.38 -7.49
N ILE A 29 -3.07 -19.43 -6.56
CA ILE A 29 -2.06 -18.39 -6.66
C ILE A 29 -0.76 -18.89 -6.01
N THR A 30 0.31 -18.91 -6.80
CA THR A 30 1.70 -18.96 -6.33
C THR A 30 2.22 -17.53 -6.30
N TRP A 31 2.58 -17.01 -5.11
CA TRP A 31 3.06 -15.63 -4.95
C TRP A 31 4.57 -15.61 -4.79
N VAL A 32 5.28 -14.93 -5.70
CA VAL A 32 6.72 -14.63 -5.56
C VAL A 32 6.90 -13.31 -4.84
N ILE A 33 7.64 -13.35 -3.73
CA ILE A 33 7.82 -12.21 -2.83
C ILE A 33 9.26 -12.15 -2.30
N ASP A 34 9.74 -10.96 -1.91
CA ASP A 34 10.93 -10.83 -1.08
C ASP A 34 10.64 -11.42 0.31
N SER A 35 11.50 -12.30 0.80
CA SER A 35 11.30 -13.03 2.06
C SER A 35 11.08 -12.10 3.26
N ARG A 36 11.61 -10.88 3.23
CA ARG A 36 11.38 -9.86 4.27
C ARG A 36 9.92 -9.47 4.43
N TYR A 37 9.13 -9.57 3.36
CA TYR A 37 7.72 -9.17 3.32
C TYR A 37 6.74 -10.34 3.31
N GLU A 38 7.24 -11.57 3.23
CA GLU A 38 6.40 -12.77 3.33
C GLU A 38 5.48 -12.76 4.56
N PRO A 39 5.93 -12.32 5.76
CA PRO A 39 5.08 -12.28 6.94
C PRO A 39 3.90 -11.30 6.86
N ILE A 40 3.81 -10.46 5.83
CA ILE A 40 2.62 -9.65 5.55
C ILE A 40 1.46 -10.52 5.04
N LEU A 41 1.77 -11.58 4.30
CA LEU A 41 0.74 -12.40 3.65
C LEU A 41 -0.07 -13.20 4.68
N PRO A 42 -1.34 -13.47 4.40
CA PRO A 42 -2.17 -14.26 5.30
C PRO A 42 -1.61 -15.69 5.42
N THR A 43 -1.59 -16.24 6.62
CA THR A 43 -1.12 -17.62 6.86
C THR A 43 -2.00 -18.67 6.18
N ARG A 44 -3.26 -18.33 5.89
CA ARG A 44 -4.22 -19.19 5.17
C ARG A 44 -5.16 -18.32 4.35
N HIS A 45 -5.28 -18.66 3.08
CA HIS A 45 -6.28 -18.08 2.17
C HIS A 45 -6.64 -19.11 1.11
N PRO A 46 -7.91 -19.28 0.75
CA PRO A 46 -8.32 -20.34 -0.20
C PRO A 46 -7.65 -20.23 -1.56
N ASN A 47 -7.34 -19.02 -2.02
CA ASN A 47 -6.70 -18.78 -3.32
C ASN A 47 -5.17 -18.67 -3.23
N LEU A 48 -4.56 -18.48 -2.04
CA LEU A 48 -3.09 -18.48 -1.86
C LEU A 48 -2.60 -19.91 -1.64
N HIS A 49 -2.10 -20.53 -2.70
CA HIS A 49 -1.64 -21.91 -2.67
C HIS A 49 -0.23 -22.04 -2.10
N ARG A 50 0.66 -21.15 -2.53
CA ARG A 50 2.09 -21.19 -2.17
C ARG A 50 2.73 -19.82 -2.22
N VAL A 51 3.68 -19.59 -1.32
CA VAL A 51 4.57 -18.44 -1.32
C VAL A 51 5.97 -18.94 -1.70
N VAL A 52 6.68 -18.21 -2.54
CA VAL A 52 8.04 -18.53 -3.01
C VAL A 52 8.90 -17.28 -2.86
N ALA A 53 10.03 -17.42 -2.16
CA ALA A 53 11.00 -16.34 -2.06
C ALA A 53 11.62 -16.01 -3.42
N LEU A 54 11.79 -14.72 -3.75
CA LEU A 54 12.31 -14.26 -5.03
C LEU A 54 13.63 -14.94 -5.41
N ASP A 55 14.57 -15.07 -4.42
CA ASP A 55 15.90 -15.63 -4.65
C ASP A 55 15.89 -17.10 -5.12
N HIS A 56 14.80 -17.82 -4.83
CA HIS A 56 14.63 -19.22 -5.20
C HIS A 56 13.62 -19.42 -6.31
N ALA A 57 12.91 -18.36 -6.74
CA ALA A 57 11.74 -18.46 -7.59
C ALA A 57 12.05 -19.09 -8.95
N GLN A 58 13.14 -18.72 -9.61
CA GLN A 58 13.48 -19.28 -10.93
C GLN A 58 13.71 -20.80 -10.84
N ALA A 59 14.59 -21.24 -9.93
CA ALA A 59 14.90 -22.67 -9.79
C ALA A 59 13.68 -23.51 -9.33
N THR A 60 12.79 -22.90 -8.54
CA THR A 60 11.60 -23.57 -8.03
C THR A 60 10.51 -23.70 -9.09
N LEU A 61 10.40 -22.75 -10.03
CA LEU A 61 9.24 -22.61 -10.90
C LEU A 61 9.53 -22.86 -12.38
N GLU A 62 10.80 -23.00 -12.82
CA GLU A 62 11.18 -23.04 -14.24
C GLU A 62 10.57 -24.22 -15.04
N HIS A 63 10.14 -25.27 -14.34
CA HIS A 63 9.51 -26.46 -14.97
C HIS A 63 7.98 -26.47 -14.79
N GLU A 64 7.42 -25.46 -14.13
CA GLU A 64 5.97 -25.36 -13.94
C GLU A 64 5.35 -24.52 -15.07
N ILE A 65 4.13 -24.89 -15.47
CA ILE A 65 3.36 -24.13 -16.45
C ILE A 65 2.21 -23.45 -15.73
N PHE A 66 2.14 -22.13 -15.86
CA PHE A 66 1.05 -21.32 -15.33
C PHE A 66 0.04 -20.96 -16.43
N ASP A 67 -1.22 -20.87 -16.06
CA ASP A 67 -2.24 -20.36 -16.96
C ASP A 67 -2.12 -18.85 -17.12
N HIS A 68 -1.70 -18.14 -16.05
CA HIS A 68 -1.57 -16.71 -16.05
C HIS A 68 -0.42 -16.26 -15.14
N THR A 69 0.51 -15.48 -15.66
CA THR A 69 1.54 -14.76 -14.89
C THR A 69 1.15 -13.30 -14.76
N ILE A 70 1.08 -12.82 -13.53
CA ILE A 70 0.81 -11.43 -13.16
C ILE A 70 2.09 -10.84 -12.61
N SER A 71 2.70 -9.89 -13.31
CA SER A 71 4.00 -9.30 -12.94
C SER A 71 3.84 -7.82 -12.65
N LEU A 72 3.91 -7.44 -11.36
CA LEU A 72 3.59 -6.10 -10.88
C LEU A 72 4.80 -5.30 -10.40
N GLU A 73 6.02 -5.78 -10.62
CA GLU A 73 7.24 -5.07 -10.26
C GLU A 73 7.86 -4.34 -11.44
N GLU A 74 8.46 -3.18 -11.17
CA GLU A 74 9.07 -2.30 -12.17
C GLU A 74 10.60 -2.52 -12.31
N ASP A 75 11.10 -3.70 -11.94
CA ASP A 75 12.51 -4.04 -12.00
C ASP A 75 12.83 -5.15 -12.99
N VAL A 76 14.09 -5.18 -13.46
CA VAL A 76 14.57 -6.11 -14.48
C VAL A 76 14.56 -7.56 -13.99
N THR A 77 14.82 -7.81 -12.71
CA THR A 77 14.89 -9.18 -12.15
C THR A 77 13.53 -9.84 -12.18
N CYS A 78 12.50 -9.13 -11.72
CA CYS A 78 11.13 -9.62 -11.73
C CYS A 78 10.57 -9.77 -13.16
N ALA A 79 10.87 -8.80 -14.04
CA ALA A 79 10.48 -8.88 -15.45
C ALA A 79 11.15 -10.05 -16.18
N LEU A 80 12.42 -10.34 -15.87
CA LEU A 80 13.14 -11.48 -16.40
C LEU A 80 12.52 -12.79 -15.92
N LEU A 81 12.17 -12.88 -14.64
CA LEU A 81 11.48 -14.03 -14.07
C LEU A 81 10.14 -14.27 -14.79
N ALA A 82 9.32 -13.22 -14.93
CA ALA A 82 8.04 -13.29 -15.65
C ALA A 82 8.17 -13.78 -17.09
N SER A 83 9.29 -13.40 -17.76
CA SER A 83 9.55 -13.79 -19.16
C SER A 83 10.10 -15.22 -19.31
N LYS A 84 10.70 -15.78 -18.24
CA LYS A 84 11.33 -17.11 -18.27
C LYS A 84 10.39 -18.23 -17.82
N ILE A 85 9.50 -17.96 -16.88
CA ILE A 85 8.58 -19.00 -16.36
C ILE A 85 7.53 -19.32 -17.41
N PRO A 86 7.33 -20.60 -17.76
CA PRO A 86 6.34 -21.01 -18.77
C PRO A 86 4.92 -20.58 -18.37
N THR A 87 4.27 -19.80 -19.23
CA THR A 87 2.91 -19.30 -19.00
C THR A 87 2.11 -19.16 -20.29
N LYS A 88 0.79 -19.29 -20.20
CA LYS A 88 -0.11 -19.07 -21.34
C LYS A 88 -0.43 -17.60 -21.59
N LYS A 89 -0.47 -16.79 -20.51
CA LYS A 89 -0.76 -15.36 -20.56
C LYS A 89 0.14 -14.62 -19.57
N ILE A 90 0.59 -13.41 -19.93
CA ILE A 90 1.22 -12.44 -19.02
C ILE A 90 0.32 -11.21 -18.93
N THR A 91 0.15 -10.66 -17.73
CA THR A 91 -0.38 -9.33 -17.48
C THR A 91 0.61 -8.55 -16.62
N GLY A 92 0.93 -7.32 -17.01
CA GLY A 92 1.90 -6.47 -16.32
C GLY A 92 3.25 -6.41 -17.02
N ILE A 93 4.33 -6.34 -16.26
CA ILE A 93 5.70 -6.09 -16.77
C ILE A 93 6.41 -7.39 -17.14
N TYR A 94 7.12 -7.34 -18.27
CA TYR A 94 7.99 -8.40 -18.75
C TYR A 94 9.17 -7.84 -19.55
N LEU A 95 10.11 -8.70 -19.97
CA LEU A 95 11.21 -8.29 -20.83
C LEU A 95 10.91 -8.65 -22.29
N GLU A 96 11.00 -7.66 -23.15
CA GLU A 96 11.01 -7.83 -24.59
C GLU A 96 12.27 -7.18 -25.18
N ASN A 97 13.07 -7.94 -25.92
CA ASN A 97 14.32 -7.46 -26.50
C ASN A 97 15.24 -6.74 -25.45
N LYS A 98 15.34 -7.32 -24.23
CA LYS A 98 16.09 -6.77 -23.09
C LYS A 98 15.58 -5.42 -22.56
N ARG A 99 14.38 -5.01 -22.93
CA ARG A 99 13.73 -3.79 -22.42
C ARG A 99 12.55 -4.16 -21.54
N LEU A 100 12.33 -3.37 -20.51
CA LEU A 100 11.10 -3.44 -19.71
C LEU A 100 9.94 -2.92 -20.56
N VAL A 101 8.93 -3.76 -20.71
CA VAL A 101 7.66 -3.41 -21.36
C VAL A 101 6.50 -3.90 -20.49
N TYR A 102 5.31 -3.40 -20.74
CA TYR A 102 4.10 -3.86 -20.08
C TYR A 102 3.00 -4.17 -21.07
N THR A 103 2.11 -5.04 -20.68
CA THR A 103 0.99 -5.49 -21.52
C THR A 103 -0.06 -4.39 -21.66
N ASN A 104 -0.82 -4.39 -22.75
CA ASN A 104 -1.85 -3.37 -23.02
C ASN A 104 -2.94 -3.33 -21.96
N ASP A 105 -3.30 -4.49 -21.39
CA ASP A 105 -4.29 -4.57 -20.30
C ASP A 105 -3.80 -3.90 -18.99
N ALA A 106 -2.49 -3.74 -18.83
CA ALA A 106 -1.87 -3.07 -17.69
C ALA A 106 -1.53 -1.58 -17.93
N ALA A 107 -1.75 -1.05 -19.14
CA ALA A 107 -1.39 0.31 -19.50
C ALA A 107 -2.02 1.37 -18.59
N GLY A 108 -3.28 1.18 -18.16
CA GLY A 108 -3.97 2.12 -17.27
C GLY A 108 -3.21 2.42 -15.97
N TRP A 109 -2.41 1.48 -15.47
CA TRP A 109 -1.52 1.69 -14.33
C TRP A 109 -0.12 2.15 -14.76
N TYR A 110 0.50 1.41 -15.71
CA TYR A 110 1.91 1.63 -16.03
C TYR A 110 2.18 2.90 -16.83
N ASP A 111 1.19 3.47 -17.52
CA ASP A 111 1.31 4.79 -18.15
C ASP A 111 1.54 5.92 -17.11
N MET A 112 1.19 5.69 -15.85
CA MET A 112 1.42 6.59 -14.73
C MET A 112 2.66 6.24 -13.90
N SER A 113 3.42 5.22 -14.29
CA SER A 113 4.53 4.66 -13.52
C SER A 113 5.88 5.16 -13.98
N LEU A 114 6.95 4.72 -13.32
CA LEU A 114 8.32 5.08 -13.67
C LEU A 114 8.80 4.41 -14.96
N VAL A 115 8.19 3.29 -15.34
CA VAL A 115 8.51 2.54 -16.55
C VAL A 115 7.58 2.89 -17.71
N SER A 116 6.83 3.98 -17.56
CA SER A 116 5.88 4.44 -18.57
C SER A 116 6.53 4.64 -19.95
N ALA A 117 5.91 4.06 -20.97
CA ALA A 117 6.30 4.28 -22.36
C ALA A 117 6.09 5.74 -22.82
N LEU A 118 5.28 6.52 -22.08
CA LEU A 118 5.03 7.94 -22.34
C LEU A 118 6.19 8.84 -21.88
N GLY A 119 7.11 8.32 -21.07
CA GLY A 119 8.17 9.07 -20.40
C GLY A 119 7.72 9.79 -19.13
N ALA A 120 8.67 10.12 -18.25
CA ALA A 120 8.41 10.57 -16.89
C ALA A 120 7.51 11.81 -16.76
N VAL A 121 7.65 12.79 -17.66
CA VAL A 121 6.86 14.04 -17.63
C VAL A 121 5.39 13.74 -17.92
N ALA A 122 5.11 13.04 -19.03
CA ALA A 122 3.75 12.70 -19.43
C ALA A 122 3.10 11.74 -18.41
N ALA A 123 3.84 10.77 -17.89
CA ALA A 123 3.37 9.85 -16.86
C ALA A 123 2.89 10.59 -15.61
N ASN A 124 3.65 11.61 -15.15
CA ASN A 124 3.25 12.43 -14.01
C ASN A 124 1.99 13.26 -14.27
N GLU A 125 1.80 13.77 -15.48
CA GLU A 125 0.58 14.52 -15.84
C GLU A 125 -0.64 13.58 -15.89
N VAL A 126 -0.52 12.39 -16.47
CA VAL A 126 -1.57 11.36 -16.42
C VAL A 126 -1.90 10.99 -14.96
N LYS A 127 -0.87 10.81 -14.12
CA LYS A 127 -1.04 10.49 -12.70
C LYS A 127 -1.77 11.58 -11.91
N LYS A 128 -1.50 12.85 -12.21
CA LYS A 128 -2.22 13.98 -11.58
C LYS A 128 -3.71 14.00 -11.92
N GLN A 129 -4.06 13.57 -13.12
CA GLN A 129 -5.45 13.52 -13.60
C GLN A 129 -6.18 12.25 -13.16
N ASN A 130 -5.46 11.26 -12.60
CA ASN A 130 -6.06 10.01 -12.18
C ASN A 130 -7.06 10.20 -11.03
N THR A 131 -8.26 9.68 -11.21
CA THR A 131 -9.32 9.64 -10.19
C THR A 131 -9.62 8.24 -9.67
N LEU A 132 -8.99 7.21 -10.25
CA LEU A 132 -9.20 5.82 -9.88
C LEU A 132 -8.30 5.42 -8.71
N THR A 133 -8.84 4.58 -7.85
CA THR A 133 -8.06 3.96 -6.78
C THR A 133 -7.11 2.89 -7.34
N PHE A 134 -6.06 2.56 -6.59
CA PHE A 134 -5.14 1.48 -6.97
C PHE A 134 -5.87 0.17 -7.23
N GLN A 135 -6.85 -0.17 -6.41
CA GLN A 135 -7.62 -1.40 -6.55
C GLN A 135 -8.42 -1.41 -7.85
N GLN A 136 -9.05 -0.27 -8.22
CA GLN A 136 -9.73 -0.14 -9.51
C GLN A 136 -8.76 -0.31 -10.67
N LEU A 137 -7.63 0.38 -10.65
CA LEU A 137 -6.60 0.26 -11.67
C LEU A 137 -6.05 -1.17 -11.78
N LEU A 138 -5.83 -1.81 -10.63
CA LEU A 138 -5.32 -3.17 -10.57
C LEU A 138 -6.33 -4.18 -11.12
N LEU A 139 -7.60 -4.11 -10.70
CA LEU A 139 -8.63 -5.04 -11.17
C LEU A 139 -9.01 -4.82 -12.64
N ASN A 140 -8.96 -3.57 -13.11
CA ASN A 140 -9.18 -3.26 -14.53
C ASN A 140 -8.22 -4.01 -15.46
N MET A 141 -6.98 -4.33 -15.02
CA MET A 141 -6.05 -5.15 -15.80
C MET A 141 -6.62 -6.53 -16.14
N PHE A 142 -7.58 -7.00 -15.37
CA PHE A 142 -8.21 -8.31 -15.53
C PHE A 142 -9.64 -8.22 -16.06
N GLY A 143 -10.10 -7.02 -16.42
CA GLY A 143 -11.49 -6.78 -16.80
C GLY A 143 -12.48 -6.94 -15.65
N LEU A 144 -12.02 -6.81 -14.40
CA LEU A 144 -12.82 -6.92 -13.19
C LEU A 144 -13.15 -5.55 -12.63
N SER A 145 -14.33 -5.40 -12.02
CA SER A 145 -14.71 -4.23 -11.26
C SER A 145 -14.32 -4.39 -9.80
N PHE A 146 -13.82 -3.32 -9.19
CA PHE A 146 -13.58 -3.29 -7.74
C PHE A 146 -14.90 -3.02 -7.00
N ASN A 147 -15.28 -3.91 -6.09
CA ASN A 147 -16.51 -3.86 -5.30
C ASN A 147 -16.25 -3.70 -3.79
N GLY A 148 -15.06 -3.15 -3.43
CA GLY A 148 -14.68 -2.99 -2.04
C GLY A 148 -13.98 -4.21 -1.43
N GLU A 149 -13.41 -5.09 -2.26
CA GLU A 149 -12.63 -6.25 -1.80
C GLU A 149 -11.58 -5.80 -0.77
N PRO A 150 -11.58 -6.39 0.45
CA PRO A 150 -10.68 -5.97 1.50
C PRO A 150 -9.24 -6.42 1.23
N TYR A 151 -8.29 -5.75 1.84
CA TYR A 151 -6.94 -6.26 1.98
C TYR A 151 -6.94 -7.54 2.83
N CYS A 152 -6.09 -8.49 2.48
CA CYS A 152 -5.97 -9.77 3.15
C CYS A 152 -4.53 -9.97 3.63
N ILE A 153 -4.23 -9.58 4.86
CA ILE A 153 -2.90 -9.69 5.44
C ILE A 153 -2.90 -10.53 6.72
N TYR A 154 -1.72 -10.97 7.13
CA TYR A 154 -1.54 -11.59 8.43
C TYR A 154 -2.01 -10.66 9.56
N ARG A 155 -2.70 -11.24 10.53
CA ARG A 155 -3.05 -10.58 11.79
C ARG A 155 -2.88 -11.54 12.95
N ASN A 156 -2.17 -11.10 13.96
CA ASN A 156 -2.07 -11.83 15.22
C ASN A 156 -3.36 -11.61 16.04
N ASN A 157 -4.20 -12.63 16.09
CA ASN A 157 -5.50 -12.55 16.78
C ASN A 157 -5.39 -12.46 18.30
N GLN A 158 -4.20 -12.67 18.88
CA GLN A 158 -3.95 -12.48 20.30
C GLN A 158 -3.77 -11.01 20.69
N ILE A 159 -3.37 -10.18 19.72
CA ILE A 159 -3.22 -8.73 19.92
C ILE A 159 -4.60 -8.08 19.87
N LYS A 160 -4.94 -7.37 20.94
CA LYS A 160 -6.16 -6.57 21.03
C LYS A 160 -5.81 -5.10 21.07
N ALA A 161 -6.56 -4.29 20.32
CA ALA A 161 -6.41 -2.85 20.36
C ALA A 161 -6.76 -2.30 21.76
N GLU A 162 -5.86 -1.48 22.28
CA GLU A 162 -6.05 -0.78 23.54
C GLU A 162 -6.72 0.57 23.27
N GLN A 163 -7.90 0.80 23.85
CA GLN A 163 -8.81 1.91 23.52
C GLN A 163 -8.19 3.32 23.59
N ARG A 164 -7.14 3.52 24.39
CA ARG A 164 -6.48 4.82 24.54
C ARG A 164 -5.13 4.92 23.86
N ILE A 165 -4.73 3.90 23.08
CA ILE A 165 -3.47 3.94 22.32
C ILE A 165 -3.72 4.44 20.91
N ILE A 166 -3.05 5.53 20.55
CA ILE A 166 -2.99 6.08 19.20
C ILE A 166 -1.60 5.78 18.63
N GLY A 167 -1.55 5.01 17.53
CA GLY A 167 -0.32 4.80 16.77
C GLY A 167 0.03 6.04 15.97
N ILE A 168 1.28 6.45 16.01
CA ILE A 168 1.80 7.59 15.26
C ILE A 168 2.98 7.11 14.41
N GLU A 169 2.82 7.18 13.08
CA GLU A 169 3.93 6.92 12.15
C GLU A 169 4.45 8.22 11.59
N THR A 170 5.65 8.59 12.00
CA THR A 170 6.31 9.85 11.60
C THR A 170 7.34 9.66 10.50
N ARG A 171 7.78 8.42 10.28
CA ARG A 171 8.87 8.10 9.37
C ARG A 171 8.42 8.09 7.93
N VAL A 172 9.29 8.55 7.06
CA VAL A 172 9.08 8.53 5.60
C VAL A 172 10.32 8.00 4.91
N GLY A 173 10.12 7.35 3.77
CA GLY A 173 11.23 6.88 2.96
C GLY A 173 11.98 8.04 2.28
N ALA A 174 13.28 7.87 2.07
CA ALA A 174 14.14 8.89 1.46
C ALA A 174 13.68 9.33 0.06
N ARG A 175 13.00 8.46 -0.68
CA ARG A 175 12.52 8.77 -2.04
C ARG A 175 11.48 9.89 -2.07
N TRP A 176 10.61 9.97 -1.06
CA TRP A 176 9.52 10.94 -0.98
C TRP A 176 9.57 11.68 0.36
N PRO A 177 10.58 12.54 0.60
CA PRO A 177 10.78 13.17 1.90
C PRO A 177 9.64 14.10 2.28
N ASN A 178 8.91 14.65 1.31
CA ASN A 178 7.74 15.49 1.53
C ASN A 178 6.48 14.71 1.99
N LYS A 179 6.50 13.39 2.12
CA LYS A 179 5.44 12.66 2.84
C LYS A 179 5.43 12.96 4.33
N GLY A 180 6.52 13.52 4.88
CA GLY A 180 6.62 13.95 6.26
C GLY A 180 5.66 15.09 6.60
N TRP A 181 5.42 15.28 7.89
CA TRP A 181 4.65 16.38 8.44
C TRP A 181 5.31 16.88 9.73
N SER A 182 5.50 18.18 9.86
CA SER A 182 6.20 18.77 11.02
C SER A 182 5.32 18.87 12.28
N GLY A 183 4.00 18.76 12.13
CA GLY A 183 3.05 18.97 13.23
C GLY A 183 2.93 17.80 14.22
N TYR A 184 3.56 16.64 13.98
CA TYR A 184 3.44 15.47 14.87
C TYR A 184 3.75 15.77 16.34
N PRO A 185 4.84 16.48 16.72
CA PRO A 185 5.14 16.72 18.15
C PRO A 185 4.05 17.53 18.85
N ALA A 186 3.54 18.57 18.20
CA ALA A 186 2.49 19.42 18.77
C ALA A 186 1.14 18.66 18.85
N LEU A 187 0.82 17.84 17.86
CA LEU A 187 -0.36 16.98 17.89
C LEU A 187 -0.29 15.95 19.03
N ILE A 188 0.85 15.29 19.21
CA ILE A 188 1.07 14.33 20.30
C ILE A 188 0.79 14.98 21.66
N ASN A 189 1.32 16.18 21.90
CA ASN A 189 1.07 16.92 23.15
C ASN A 189 -0.43 17.18 23.38
N LYS A 190 -1.18 17.58 22.32
CA LYS A 190 -2.64 17.78 22.42
C LYS A 190 -3.39 16.49 22.73
N LEU A 191 -3.02 15.38 22.09
CA LEU A 191 -3.64 14.07 22.32
C LEU A 191 -3.37 13.55 23.73
N GLN A 192 -2.14 13.73 24.24
CA GLN A 192 -1.78 13.36 25.61
C GLN A 192 -2.55 14.17 26.66
N GLN A 193 -2.81 15.46 26.41
CA GLN A 193 -3.66 16.29 27.27
C GLN A 193 -5.11 15.78 27.36
N LEU A 194 -5.59 15.08 26.34
CA LEU A 194 -6.89 14.37 26.35
C LEU A 194 -6.83 12.99 27.04
N GLY A 195 -5.66 12.60 27.57
CA GLY A 195 -5.45 11.31 28.23
C GLY A 195 -5.24 10.12 27.29
N TYR A 196 -4.85 10.35 26.03
CA TYR A 196 -4.42 9.30 25.12
C TYR A 196 -2.93 8.99 25.28
N THR A 197 -2.56 7.74 25.08
CA THR A 197 -1.17 7.31 24.93
C THR A 197 -0.81 7.30 23.46
N CYS A 198 0.17 8.11 23.06
CA CYS A 198 0.69 8.12 21.70
C CYS A 198 1.85 7.13 21.59
N ARG A 199 1.67 6.07 20.82
CA ARG A 199 2.71 5.08 20.50
C ARG A 199 3.39 5.48 19.21
N LEU A 200 4.64 5.94 19.29
CA LEU A 200 5.47 6.12 18.10
C LEU A 200 5.79 4.73 17.50
N LEU A 201 5.44 4.55 16.23
CA LEU A 201 5.77 3.32 15.53
C LEU A 201 7.24 3.36 15.11
N GLU A 202 8.00 2.35 15.53
CA GLU A 202 9.44 2.27 15.30
C GLU A 202 9.79 1.24 14.22
N GLN A 203 11.01 1.35 13.69
CA GLN A 203 11.55 0.30 12.84
C GLN A 203 11.73 -0.97 13.67
N ARG A 204 11.17 -2.08 13.20
CA ARG A 204 11.34 -3.39 13.81
C ARG A 204 12.30 -4.25 12.99
N ASN A 205 12.93 -5.22 13.62
CA ASN A 205 13.77 -6.19 12.93
C ASN A 205 12.93 -7.16 12.09
N ASN A 206 11.71 -7.42 12.55
CA ASN A 206 10.73 -8.28 11.89
C ASN A 206 9.47 -7.46 11.57
N ILE A 207 8.98 -7.58 10.35
CA ILE A 207 7.77 -6.87 9.93
C ILE A 207 6.53 -7.31 10.70
N SER A 208 6.46 -8.57 11.19
CA SER A 208 5.34 -9.04 12.01
C SER A 208 5.20 -8.24 13.31
N GLU A 209 6.32 -7.89 13.96
CA GLU A 209 6.31 -7.06 15.17
C GLU A 209 5.74 -5.66 14.87
N TYR A 210 6.07 -5.12 13.71
CA TYR A 210 5.51 -3.83 13.28
C TYR A 210 4.01 -3.91 12.99
N LEU A 211 3.54 -5.02 12.41
CA LEU A 211 2.11 -5.28 12.24
C LEU A 211 1.40 -5.41 13.60
N ASP A 212 2.01 -6.07 14.57
CA ASP A 212 1.51 -6.24 15.92
C ASP A 212 1.44 -4.90 16.69
N ASP A 213 2.45 -4.03 16.53
CA ASP A 213 2.41 -2.67 17.10
C ASP A 213 1.19 -1.89 16.61
N ILE A 214 0.88 -1.99 15.31
CA ILE A 214 -0.29 -1.33 14.72
C ILE A 214 -1.59 -1.97 15.20
N ALA A 215 -1.64 -3.32 15.24
CA ALA A 215 -2.82 -4.06 15.68
C ALA A 215 -3.21 -3.72 17.13
N GLY A 216 -2.25 -3.33 17.98
CA GLY A 216 -2.45 -2.90 19.36
C GLY A 216 -3.01 -1.47 19.50
N CYS A 217 -3.13 -0.70 18.42
CA CYS A 217 -3.62 0.67 18.44
C CYS A 217 -5.13 0.72 18.19
N ALA A 218 -5.85 1.61 18.89
CA ALA A 218 -7.27 1.88 18.62
C ALA A 218 -7.48 2.91 17.51
N PHE A 219 -6.47 3.68 17.18
CA PHE A 219 -6.47 4.71 16.15
C PHE A 219 -5.07 4.86 15.56
N LEU A 220 -4.95 5.28 14.30
CA LEU A 220 -3.67 5.55 13.66
C LEU A 220 -3.64 6.96 13.05
N ILE A 221 -2.50 7.65 13.20
CA ILE A 221 -2.21 8.89 12.46
C ILE A 221 -0.87 8.72 11.76
N SER A 222 -0.85 8.92 10.44
CA SER A 222 0.34 8.71 9.61
C SER A 222 0.34 9.58 8.36
N GLY A 223 1.40 9.53 7.58
CA GLY A 223 1.37 9.89 6.16
C GLY A 223 0.89 8.72 5.30
N ASP A 224 1.04 8.85 3.98
CA ASP A 224 0.86 7.75 3.02
C ASP A 224 2.03 6.76 3.14
N THR A 225 1.91 5.81 4.06
CA THR A 225 2.95 4.85 4.46
C THR A 225 2.38 3.44 4.61
N LEU A 226 3.27 2.46 4.86
CA LEU A 226 2.86 1.09 5.21
C LEU A 226 1.85 1.06 6.36
N ALA A 227 2.05 1.89 7.40
CA ALA A 227 1.15 1.93 8.56
C ALA A 227 -0.30 2.22 8.17
N MET A 228 -0.52 3.19 7.26
CA MET A 228 -1.85 3.50 6.73
C MET A 228 -2.50 2.27 6.08
N HIS A 229 -1.77 1.55 5.22
CA HIS A 229 -2.30 0.36 4.54
C HIS A 229 -2.62 -0.76 5.52
N VAL A 230 -1.78 -0.99 6.53
CA VAL A 230 -2.01 -1.98 7.58
C VAL A 230 -3.23 -1.60 8.43
N ALA A 231 -3.36 -0.33 8.81
CA ALA A 231 -4.52 0.14 9.57
C ALA A 231 -5.82 -0.10 8.80
N MET A 232 -5.85 0.20 7.49
CA MET A 232 -7.01 -0.09 6.64
C MET A 232 -7.30 -1.60 6.57
N ALA A 233 -6.28 -2.45 6.44
CA ALA A 233 -6.43 -3.91 6.43
C ALA A 233 -7.01 -4.45 7.75
N TYR A 234 -6.70 -3.80 8.87
CA TYR A 234 -7.18 -4.17 10.21
C TYR A 234 -8.46 -3.44 10.61
N HIS A 235 -9.02 -2.60 9.73
CA HIS A 235 -10.17 -1.72 10.00
C HIS A 235 -9.94 -0.81 11.21
N ILE A 236 -8.70 -0.38 11.43
CA ILE A 236 -8.36 0.60 12.46
C ILE A 236 -8.68 1.99 11.92
N PRO A 237 -9.53 2.77 12.61
CA PRO A 237 -9.80 4.15 12.22
C PRO A 237 -8.52 4.95 12.14
N SER A 238 -8.38 5.75 11.08
CA SER A 238 -7.10 6.41 10.83
C SER A 238 -7.24 7.77 10.14
N ILE A 239 -6.23 8.60 10.32
CA ILE A 239 -6.00 9.83 9.57
C ILE A 239 -4.70 9.67 8.81
N ALA A 240 -4.72 9.95 7.50
CA ALA A 240 -3.51 10.02 6.70
C ALA A 240 -3.33 11.39 6.06
N ILE A 241 -2.09 11.87 6.12
CA ILE A 241 -1.64 13.16 5.61
C ILE A 241 -1.04 12.95 4.23
N PHE A 242 -1.55 13.69 3.24
CA PHE A 242 -1.13 13.64 1.86
C PHE A 242 -0.49 14.96 1.44
N ASN A 243 0.82 15.03 1.55
CA ASN A 243 1.59 16.24 1.19
C ASN A 243 2.12 16.23 -0.25
N CYS A 244 2.42 15.03 -0.80
CA CYS A 244 3.07 14.95 -2.12
C CYS A 244 2.70 13.72 -2.95
N THR A 245 1.86 12.83 -2.44
CA THR A 245 1.40 11.62 -3.15
C THR A 245 -0.09 11.69 -3.45
N SER A 246 -0.55 10.90 -4.42
CA SER A 246 -1.95 10.92 -4.88
C SER A 246 -2.92 10.38 -3.83
N PRO A 247 -3.82 11.18 -3.26
CA PRO A 247 -4.88 10.68 -2.39
C PRO A 247 -5.98 9.93 -3.17
N ALA A 248 -6.08 10.14 -4.48
CA ALA A 248 -7.06 9.46 -5.34
C ALA A 248 -6.77 7.96 -5.45
N GLU A 249 -5.48 7.57 -5.47
CA GLU A 249 -5.08 6.16 -5.54
C GLU A 249 -5.44 5.33 -4.28
N ILE A 250 -5.89 5.96 -3.21
CA ILE A 250 -6.20 5.29 -1.95
C ILE A 250 -7.71 5.16 -1.77
N TYR A 251 -8.22 3.94 -1.77
CA TYR A 251 -9.59 3.66 -1.32
C TYR A 251 -9.62 3.61 0.21
N ASP A 252 -10.56 4.33 0.83
CA ASP A 252 -10.53 4.59 2.27
C ASP A 252 -11.17 3.48 3.14
N TYR A 253 -11.87 2.54 2.54
CA TYR A 253 -12.60 1.46 3.22
C TYR A 253 -13.55 1.96 4.33
N GLY A 254 -13.93 3.25 4.32
CA GLY A 254 -14.73 3.87 5.37
C GLY A 254 -14.01 4.05 6.72
N THR A 255 -12.72 3.75 6.78
CA THR A 255 -11.92 3.82 8.02
C THR A 255 -10.83 4.88 7.98
N LEU A 256 -10.51 5.40 6.79
CA LEU A 256 -9.43 6.37 6.59
C LEU A 256 -9.98 7.77 6.29
N ARG A 257 -9.62 8.75 7.11
CA ARG A 257 -9.78 10.16 6.77
C ARG A 257 -8.51 10.72 6.15
N LYS A 258 -8.61 11.26 4.95
CA LYS A 258 -7.49 11.89 4.23
C LYS A 258 -7.45 13.37 4.55
N ILE A 259 -6.27 13.89 4.90
CA ILE A 259 -5.97 15.32 5.01
C ILE A 259 -4.98 15.67 3.92
N ILE A 260 -5.37 16.60 3.06
CA ILE A 260 -4.66 16.88 1.81
C ILE A 260 -4.02 18.26 1.91
N SER A 261 -2.71 18.33 1.69
CA SER A 261 -1.97 19.58 1.67
C SER A 261 -2.50 20.53 0.59
N PRO A 262 -2.69 21.82 0.90
CA PRO A 262 -2.97 22.82 -0.12
C PRO A 262 -1.83 22.98 -1.13
N GLN A 263 -0.63 22.48 -0.82
CA GLN A 263 0.53 22.48 -1.71
C GLN A 263 0.73 21.15 -2.48
N LEU A 264 -0.22 20.21 -2.39
CA LEU A 264 -0.12 18.90 -3.03
C LEU A 264 0.29 18.99 -4.51
N ASN A 265 -0.38 19.82 -5.29
CA ASN A 265 -0.12 19.96 -6.73
C ASN A 265 1.31 20.44 -7.04
N GLN A 266 1.87 21.30 -6.17
CA GLN A 266 3.22 21.83 -6.33
C GLN A 266 4.28 20.80 -5.94
N ALA A 267 3.97 19.95 -4.94
CA ALA A 267 4.86 18.94 -4.39
C ALA A 267 4.68 17.54 -5.01
N PHE A 268 3.74 17.37 -5.94
CA PHE A 268 3.29 16.08 -6.46
C PHE A 268 4.46 15.23 -6.98
N TYR A 269 4.74 14.14 -6.28
CA TYR A 269 5.84 13.19 -6.50
C TYR A 269 7.23 13.84 -6.69
N LYS A 270 7.47 15.02 -6.10
CA LYS A 270 8.80 15.65 -6.09
C LYS A 270 9.70 14.98 -5.06
N THR A 271 10.94 14.73 -5.47
CA THR A 271 11.96 14.03 -4.65
C THR A 271 12.80 14.98 -3.80
N HIS A 272 12.86 16.28 -4.12
CA HIS A 272 13.56 17.24 -3.28
C HIS A 272 12.68 17.68 -2.09
N PHE A 273 13.30 17.82 -0.94
CA PHE A 273 12.65 18.22 0.30
C PHE A 273 12.19 19.70 0.25
N SER A 274 11.03 19.99 0.84
CA SER A 274 10.50 21.34 1.02
C SER A 274 9.85 21.48 2.38
N GLN A 275 10.44 22.34 3.23
CA GLN A 275 9.90 22.67 4.56
C GLN A 275 8.48 23.22 4.45
N ALA A 276 8.23 24.13 3.50
CA ALA A 276 6.91 24.72 3.29
C ALA A 276 5.82 23.68 3.00
N VAL A 277 6.16 22.58 2.34
CA VAL A 277 5.21 21.50 2.05
C VAL A 277 4.86 20.72 3.31
N ILE A 278 5.85 20.34 4.12
CA ILE A 278 5.60 19.55 5.33
C ILE A 278 4.97 20.38 6.46
N ASP A 279 5.02 21.72 6.37
CA ASP A 279 4.39 22.67 7.30
C ASP A 279 2.99 23.11 6.84
N SER A 280 2.55 22.72 5.65
CA SER A 280 1.38 23.29 4.98
C SER A 280 0.02 22.91 5.61
N ILE A 281 -0.02 21.82 6.37
CA ILE A 281 -1.21 21.36 7.09
C ILE A 281 -1.06 21.76 8.56
N SER A 282 -2.07 22.45 9.11
CA SER A 282 -2.04 22.89 10.50
C SER A 282 -2.30 21.74 11.47
N VAL A 283 -1.76 21.87 12.69
CA VAL A 283 -2.02 20.91 13.78
C VAL A 283 -3.50 20.90 14.15
N GLU A 284 -4.14 22.07 14.12
CA GLU A 284 -5.55 22.26 14.43
C GLU A 284 -6.45 21.49 13.47
N GLU A 285 -6.11 21.43 12.18
CA GLU A 285 -6.87 20.68 11.19
C GLU A 285 -6.84 19.18 11.49
N VAL A 286 -5.67 18.60 11.75
CA VAL A 286 -5.51 17.18 12.09
C VAL A 286 -6.18 16.87 13.43
N TYR A 287 -6.02 17.73 14.41
CA TYR A 287 -6.64 17.58 15.73
C TYR A 287 -8.17 17.65 15.66
N ALA A 288 -8.73 18.60 14.93
CA ALA A 288 -10.18 18.69 14.71
C ALA A 288 -10.74 17.46 14.00
N ALA A 289 -10.01 16.91 13.02
CA ALA A 289 -10.37 15.67 12.34
C ALA A 289 -10.42 14.47 13.31
N PHE A 290 -9.47 14.39 14.24
CA PHE A 290 -9.47 13.37 15.29
C PHE A 290 -10.67 13.51 16.22
N LEU A 291 -10.95 14.72 16.72
CA LEU A 291 -12.09 14.97 17.62
C LEU A 291 -13.43 14.64 16.98
N GLN A 292 -13.63 14.96 15.71
CA GLN A 292 -14.85 14.59 14.97
C GLN A 292 -15.05 13.08 14.91
N HIS A 293 -13.96 12.32 14.68
CA HIS A 293 -14.04 10.86 14.69
C HIS A 293 -14.45 10.31 16.06
N THR A 294 -13.86 10.82 17.15
CA THR A 294 -14.17 10.37 18.51
C THR A 294 -15.60 10.74 18.94
N ALA A 295 -16.11 11.90 18.53
CA ALA A 295 -17.48 12.31 18.79
C ALA A 295 -18.51 11.39 18.11
N ILE A 296 -18.29 11.02 16.84
CA ILE A 296 -19.17 10.09 16.12
C ILE A 296 -19.22 8.73 16.81
N ASN A 297 -18.06 8.20 17.22
CA ASN A 297 -18.02 6.90 17.90
C ASN A 297 -18.64 6.90 19.30
N SER A 298 -18.66 8.03 20.01
CA SER A 298 -19.35 8.16 21.29
C SER A 298 -20.88 8.15 21.14
N LEU A 299 -21.40 8.75 20.05
CA LEU A 299 -22.83 8.75 19.74
C LEU A 299 -23.35 7.37 19.27
N GLN A 300 -22.50 6.54 18.67
CA GLN A 300 -22.87 5.20 18.22
C GLN A 300 -22.86 4.15 19.37
N LYS A 301 -22.27 4.47 20.53
CA LYS A 301 -22.20 3.59 21.69
C LYS A 301 -23.22 3.97 22.78
N ALA A 302 -23.92 5.09 22.63
CA ALA A 302 -25.00 5.55 23.51
C ALA A 302 -26.36 5.14 22.93
#